data_91ec209147134ccbfc46cca288b71121
#
_entry.id   91ec209147134ccbfc46cca288b71121
#
_cell.length_a   1.000
_cell.length_b   1.000
_cell.length_c   1.000
_cell.angle_alpha   90.00
_cell.angle_beta   90.00
_cell.angle_gamma   90.00
#
_symmetry.space_group_name_H-M   'P 1'
#
loop_
_entity.id
_entity.type
_entity.pdbx_description
1 polymer ?
#
loop_
_entity_poly.entity_id
_entity_poly.type
_entity_poly.pdbx_seq_one_letter_code
_entity_poly.pdbx_strand_id
1 'polypeptide(L)'
;MASKGPIPDPLARRHELEKALEPAKARAIGEAYLAEERGIEAVAFLKKANASELLEKLCATAIERGDAFLLREASAALGREADRGSWERLERAAEAQGREKYALEAKRQVARLGGRSS
;
A
#
# COMPACT_ATOMS: atom_id res chain seq x y z
N MET A 1 -5.99 -22.56 15.98
CA MET A 1 -5.71 -22.21 15.81
C MET A 1 -5.07 -21.61 15.56
N ALA A 2 -5.07 -21.88 15.35
CA ALA A 2 -4.11 -21.20 15.43
C ALA A 2 -4.02 -19.90 15.25
N SER A 3 -3.56 -19.46 16.08
CA SER A 3 -3.40 -18.06 16.08
C SER A 3 -2.61 -17.61 14.90
N LYS A 4 -3.03 -16.57 14.32
CA LYS A 4 -2.32 -15.95 13.22
C LYS A 4 -1.38 -14.88 13.71
N GLY A 5 -0.90 -15.02 14.92
CA GLY A 5 -0.05 -14.02 15.48
C GLY A 5 -0.86 -12.78 15.79
N PRO A 6 -0.33 -11.59 15.57
CA PRO A 6 -0.99 -10.36 16.04
C PRO A 6 -2.11 -9.82 15.17
N ILE A 7 -2.47 -10.50 14.09
CA ILE A 7 -3.54 -9.99 13.23
C ILE A 7 -4.88 -10.08 13.96
N PRO A 8 -5.55 -8.95 14.17
CA PRO A 8 -6.83 -8.94 14.87
C PRO A 8 -7.99 -9.31 13.94
N ASP A 9 -9.10 -9.75 14.51
CA ASP A 9 -10.30 -9.95 13.71
C ASP A 9 -10.86 -8.57 13.32
N PRO A 10 -11.88 -8.51 12.46
CA PRO A 10 -12.33 -7.21 11.94
C PRO A 10 -12.76 -6.21 13.00
N LEU A 11 -13.44 -6.62 14.05
CA LEU A 11 -13.82 -5.69 15.10
C LEU A 11 -12.63 -5.25 15.91
N ALA A 12 -11.76 -6.21 16.26
CA ALA A 12 -10.57 -5.90 17.03
C ALA A 12 -9.63 -5.01 16.21
N ARG A 13 -9.55 -5.23 14.89
CA ARG A 13 -8.74 -4.41 14.03
C ARG A 13 -9.17 -2.95 14.09
N ARG A 14 -10.48 -2.72 14.01
CA ARG A 14 -11.00 -1.36 14.07
C ARG A 14 -10.65 -0.72 15.41
N HIS A 15 -10.82 -1.47 16.48
CA HIS A 15 -10.52 -0.97 17.82
C HIS A 15 -9.04 -0.62 17.95
N GLU A 16 -8.16 -1.50 17.45
CA GLU A 16 -6.73 -1.24 17.54
C GLU A 16 -6.33 0.00 16.76
N LEU A 17 -6.98 0.23 15.61
CA LEU A 17 -6.65 1.40 14.82
C LEU A 17 -7.13 2.69 15.46
N GLU A 18 -8.20 2.63 16.25
CA GLU A 18 -8.78 3.82 16.86
C GLU A 18 -8.07 4.23 18.13
N LYS A 19 -7.34 3.34 18.76
CA LYS A 19 -6.68 3.71 20.02
C LYS A 19 -5.21 4.03 19.77
N ALA A 20 -4.58 4.64 20.78
CA ALA A 20 -3.18 4.98 20.70
C ALA A 20 -2.36 3.69 20.80
N LEU A 21 -1.85 3.23 19.70
CA LEU A 21 -1.11 1.98 19.63
C LEU A 21 0.38 2.27 19.63
N GLU A 22 1.13 1.55 20.45
CA GLU A 22 2.57 1.73 20.48
C GLU A 22 3.18 1.35 19.14
N PRO A 23 4.20 2.11 18.68
CA PRO A 23 4.79 1.83 17.38
C PRO A 23 5.27 0.40 17.19
N ALA A 24 5.91 -0.19 18.21
CA ALA A 24 6.39 -1.56 18.09
C ALA A 24 5.25 -2.54 17.86
N LYS A 25 4.14 -2.35 18.57
CA LYS A 25 3.00 -3.24 18.39
C LYS A 25 2.33 -3.02 17.04
N ALA A 26 2.22 -1.75 16.64
CA ALA A 26 1.66 -1.45 15.32
C ALA A 26 2.50 -2.07 14.22
N ARG A 27 3.82 -2.00 14.35
CA ARG A 27 4.72 -2.60 13.36
C ARG A 27 4.52 -4.11 13.29
N ALA A 28 4.42 -4.76 14.45
CA ALA A 28 4.23 -6.21 14.46
C ALA A 28 2.95 -6.62 13.76
N ILE A 29 1.87 -5.88 13.99
CA ILE A 29 0.60 -6.17 13.33
C ILE A 29 0.72 -5.94 11.83
N GLY A 30 1.35 -4.84 11.43
CA GLY A 30 1.56 -4.56 10.01
C GLY A 30 2.37 -5.63 9.33
N GLU A 31 3.47 -6.07 9.97
CA GLU A 31 4.30 -7.12 9.39
C GLU A 31 3.54 -8.43 9.27
N ALA A 32 2.66 -8.73 10.22
CA ALA A 32 1.86 -9.95 10.14
C ALA A 32 0.90 -9.90 8.95
N TYR A 33 0.30 -8.74 8.69
CA TYR A 33 -0.53 -8.59 7.50
C TYR A 33 0.29 -8.76 6.22
N LEU A 34 1.48 -8.18 6.18
CA LEU A 34 2.35 -8.32 5.01
C LEU A 34 2.71 -9.77 4.76
N ALA A 35 2.97 -10.52 5.83
CA ALA A 35 3.31 -11.95 5.69
C ALA A 35 2.17 -12.73 5.07
N GLU A 36 0.94 -12.25 5.20
CA GLU A 36 -0.21 -12.91 4.60
C GLU A 36 -0.62 -12.24 3.29
N GLU A 37 0.24 -11.39 2.75
CA GLU A 37 0.01 -10.69 1.50
C GLU A 37 -1.25 -9.81 1.55
N ARG A 38 -1.50 -9.24 2.70
CA ARG A 38 -2.64 -8.36 2.92
C ARG A 38 -2.12 -6.92 3.08
N GLY A 39 -1.49 -6.44 2.00
CA GLY A 39 -0.84 -5.15 2.04
C GLY A 39 -1.76 -3.98 2.38
N ILE A 40 -2.98 -4.00 1.85
CA ILE A 40 -3.92 -2.92 2.12
C ILE A 40 -4.19 -2.79 3.61
N GLU A 41 -4.41 -3.93 4.28
CA GLU A 41 -4.69 -3.89 5.71
C GLU A 41 -3.46 -3.51 6.52
N ALA A 42 -2.27 -3.75 5.97
CA ALA A 42 -1.04 -3.42 6.67
C ALA A 42 -0.77 -1.93 6.71
N VAL A 43 -1.24 -1.18 5.71
CA VAL A 43 -0.86 0.23 5.53
C VAL A 43 -1.11 1.07 6.78
N ALA A 44 -2.30 0.97 7.36
CA ALA A 44 -2.63 1.80 8.51
C ALA A 44 -1.74 1.53 9.71
N PHE A 45 -1.41 0.25 9.93
CA PHE A 45 -0.55 -0.11 11.05
C PHE A 45 0.89 0.31 10.80
N LEU A 46 1.37 0.17 9.56
CA LEU A 46 2.71 0.62 9.23
C LEU A 46 2.84 2.13 9.35
N LYS A 47 1.78 2.86 9.02
CA LYS A 47 1.78 4.30 9.20
C LYS A 47 1.87 4.65 10.67
N LYS A 48 1.08 3.99 11.54
CA LYS A 48 1.13 4.23 12.97
C LYS A 48 2.51 3.92 13.54
N ALA A 49 3.19 2.95 12.97
CA ALA A 49 4.51 2.56 13.42
C ALA A 49 5.62 3.43 12.85
N ASN A 50 5.29 4.35 11.95
CA ASN A 50 6.28 5.15 11.23
C ASN A 50 7.30 4.26 10.52
N ALA A 51 6.83 3.14 9.99
CA ALA A 51 7.68 2.16 9.34
C ALA A 51 7.86 2.52 7.87
N SER A 52 8.55 3.62 7.62
CA SER A 52 8.71 4.14 6.27
C SER A 52 9.34 3.12 5.33
N GLU A 53 10.35 2.39 5.80
CA GLU A 53 11.02 1.43 4.94
C GLU A 53 10.08 0.32 4.48
N LEU A 54 9.14 -0.08 5.33
CA LEU A 54 8.17 -1.11 4.94
C LEU A 54 7.13 -0.55 3.99
N LEU A 55 6.74 0.71 4.19
CA LEU A 55 5.82 1.36 3.25
C LEU A 55 6.46 1.55 1.89
N GLU A 56 7.77 1.86 1.85
CA GLU A 56 8.49 1.95 0.59
C GLU A 56 8.49 0.61 -0.14
N LYS A 57 8.75 -0.47 0.60
CA LYS A 57 8.73 -1.79 -0.01
C LYS A 57 7.34 -2.13 -0.53
N LEU A 58 6.31 -1.70 0.19
CA LEU A 58 4.95 -1.96 -0.23
C LEU A 58 4.62 -1.21 -1.52
N CYS A 59 5.16 0.01 -1.68
CA CYS A 59 5.01 0.74 -2.93
C CYS A 59 5.65 -0.04 -4.07
N ALA A 60 6.85 -0.57 -3.86
CA ALA A 60 7.53 -1.35 -4.89
C ALA A 60 6.72 -2.60 -5.25
N THR A 61 6.18 -3.26 -4.26
CA THR A 61 5.33 -4.43 -4.50
C THR A 61 4.09 -4.06 -5.32
N ALA A 62 3.48 -2.92 -4.98
CA ALA A 62 2.30 -2.46 -5.71
C ALA A 62 2.61 -2.23 -7.18
N ILE A 63 3.78 -1.63 -7.46
CA ILE A 63 4.19 -1.39 -8.83
C ILE A 63 4.37 -2.70 -9.57
N GLU A 64 5.07 -3.66 -8.97
CA GLU A 64 5.30 -4.95 -9.60
C GLU A 64 4.01 -5.70 -9.89
N ARG A 65 3.03 -5.55 -9.02
CA ARG A 65 1.77 -6.24 -9.16
C ARG A 65 0.76 -5.49 -10.02
N GLY A 66 1.08 -4.28 -10.39
CA GLY A 66 0.16 -3.45 -11.15
C GLY A 66 -1.06 -3.07 -10.32
N ASP A 67 -0.89 -2.89 -9.02
CA ASP A 67 -1.99 -2.62 -8.09
C ASP A 67 -2.05 -1.13 -7.76
N ALA A 68 -2.88 -0.41 -8.51
CA ALA A 68 -2.97 1.04 -8.40
C ALA A 68 -3.51 1.47 -7.04
N PHE A 69 -4.46 0.71 -6.49
CA PHE A 69 -5.03 1.09 -5.21
C PHE A 69 -4.00 0.99 -4.09
N LEU A 70 -3.23 -0.09 -4.10
CA LEU A 70 -2.21 -0.27 -3.08
C LEU A 70 -1.14 0.81 -3.17
N LEU A 71 -0.72 1.17 -4.39
CA LEU A 71 0.29 2.21 -4.55
C LEU A 71 -0.21 3.53 -3.99
N ARG A 72 -1.46 3.89 -4.25
CA ARG A 72 -2.02 5.12 -3.72
C ARG A 72 -2.05 5.11 -2.21
N GLU A 73 -2.48 3.99 -1.61
CA GLU A 73 -2.60 3.93 -0.16
C GLU A 73 -1.26 3.97 0.54
N ALA A 74 -0.29 3.22 0.01
CA ALA A 74 1.04 3.19 0.62
C ALA A 74 1.75 4.54 0.47
N SER A 75 1.60 5.17 -0.70
CA SER A 75 2.20 6.49 -0.92
C SER A 75 1.60 7.53 0.00
N ALA A 76 0.28 7.52 0.15
CA ALA A 76 -0.40 8.46 1.03
C ALA A 76 0.08 8.29 2.47
N ALA A 77 0.30 7.05 2.88
CA ALA A 77 0.79 6.79 4.24
C ALA A 77 2.21 7.33 4.43
N LEU A 78 2.98 7.44 3.34
CA LEU A 78 4.30 8.05 3.39
C LEU A 78 4.23 9.58 3.31
N GLY A 79 3.04 10.12 3.10
CA GLY A 79 2.89 11.57 3.02
C GLY A 79 3.26 12.15 1.68
N ARG A 80 3.21 11.37 0.62
CA ARG A 80 3.59 11.85 -0.69
C ARG A 80 2.80 11.12 -1.78
N GLU A 81 2.87 11.65 -3.00
CA GLU A 81 2.31 10.97 -4.16
C GLU A 81 3.39 10.15 -4.83
N ALA A 82 2.98 9.05 -5.45
CA ALA A 82 3.88 8.30 -6.30
C ALA A 82 4.19 9.16 -7.53
N ASP A 83 5.42 9.09 -8.00
CA ASP A 83 5.82 9.93 -9.14
C ASP A 83 5.35 9.32 -10.46
N ARG A 84 5.51 10.10 -11.52
CA ARG A 84 5.06 9.68 -12.84
C ARG A 84 5.71 8.37 -13.28
N GLY A 85 7.03 8.25 -13.04
CA GLY A 85 7.74 7.03 -13.43
C GLY A 85 7.19 5.80 -12.76
N SER A 86 6.81 5.92 -11.48
CA SER A 86 6.19 4.82 -10.76
C SER A 86 4.88 4.41 -11.41
N TRP A 87 4.06 5.39 -11.76
CA TRP A 87 2.78 5.10 -12.40
C TRP A 87 2.97 4.48 -13.79
N GLU A 88 4.00 4.91 -14.52
CA GLU A 88 4.29 4.33 -15.83
C GLU A 88 4.67 2.85 -15.69
N ARG A 89 5.50 2.54 -14.72
CA ARG A 89 5.88 1.15 -14.48
C ARG A 89 4.70 0.31 -14.04
N LEU A 90 3.87 0.87 -13.18
CA LEU A 90 2.66 0.16 -12.73
C LEU A 90 1.71 -0.09 -13.90
N GLU A 91 1.55 0.90 -14.77
CA GLU A 91 0.69 0.73 -15.93
C GLU A 91 1.14 -0.45 -16.77
N ARG A 92 2.45 -0.54 -17.04
CA ARG A 92 2.96 -1.66 -17.83
C ARG A 92 2.75 -3.00 -17.12
N ALA A 93 2.97 -3.04 -15.82
CA ALA A 93 2.76 -4.28 -15.07
C ALA A 93 1.28 -4.67 -15.07
N ALA A 94 0.40 -3.70 -14.91
CA ALA A 94 -1.02 -3.98 -14.90
C ALA A 94 -1.49 -4.49 -16.26
N GLU A 95 -0.99 -3.88 -17.33
CA GLU A 95 -1.35 -4.33 -18.67
C GLU A 95 -0.87 -5.75 -18.93
N ALA A 96 0.36 -6.05 -18.50
CA ALA A 96 0.91 -7.37 -18.69
C ALA A 96 0.12 -8.45 -17.95
N GLN A 97 -0.52 -8.07 -16.86
CA GLN A 97 -1.28 -9.01 -16.03
C GLN A 97 -2.77 -8.97 -16.31
N GLY A 98 -3.21 -8.19 -17.28
CA GLY A 98 -4.61 -8.10 -17.62
C GLY A 98 -5.44 -7.33 -16.60
N ARG A 99 -4.81 -6.49 -15.78
CA ARG A 99 -5.52 -5.71 -14.77
C ARG A 99 -5.96 -4.38 -15.38
N GLU A 100 -6.99 -4.43 -16.20
CA GLU A 100 -7.37 -3.29 -17.02
C GLU A 100 -7.77 -2.05 -16.22
N LYS A 101 -8.49 -2.24 -15.13
CA LYS A 101 -8.92 -1.09 -14.34
C LYS A 101 -7.72 -0.39 -13.70
N TYR A 102 -6.77 -1.16 -13.21
CA TYR A 102 -5.58 -0.58 -12.62
C TYR A 102 -4.70 0.08 -13.68
N ALA A 103 -4.62 -0.53 -14.87
CA ALA A 103 -3.87 0.06 -15.97
C ALA A 103 -4.48 1.41 -16.36
N LEU A 104 -5.80 1.48 -16.41
CA LEU A 104 -6.49 2.73 -16.75
C LEU A 104 -6.25 3.79 -15.69
N GLU A 105 -6.31 3.41 -14.43
CA GLU A 105 -6.06 4.37 -13.35
C GLU A 105 -4.63 4.89 -13.42
N ALA A 106 -3.67 4.00 -13.66
CA ALA A 106 -2.28 4.42 -13.79
C ALA A 106 -2.10 5.38 -14.96
N LYS A 107 -2.78 5.10 -16.07
CA LYS A 107 -2.71 5.97 -17.23
C LYS A 107 -3.23 7.36 -16.89
N ARG A 108 -4.31 7.44 -16.13
CA ARG A 108 -4.83 8.74 -15.68
C ARG A 108 -3.82 9.48 -14.83
N GLN A 109 -3.13 8.78 -13.95
CA GLN A 109 -2.13 9.42 -13.09
C GLN A 109 -0.94 9.90 -13.92
N VAL A 110 -0.51 9.12 -14.90
CA VAL A 110 0.58 9.54 -15.77
C VAL A 110 0.18 10.83 -16.50
N ALA A 111 -1.03 10.87 -17.03
CA ALA A 111 -1.49 12.05 -17.73
C ALA A 111 -1.57 13.26 -16.81
N ARG A 112 -2.08 13.06 -15.60
CA ARG A 112 -2.19 14.16 -14.64
C ARG A 112 -0.83 14.71 -14.26
N LEU A 113 0.13 13.82 -14.00
CA LEU A 113 1.44 14.23 -13.51
C LEU A 113 2.34 14.76 -14.61
N GLY A 114 2.12 14.31 -15.85
CA GLY A 114 2.93 14.76 -16.95
C GLY A 114 2.30 15.82 -17.83
N GLY A 115 1.08 16.23 -17.49
CA GLY A 115 0.29 17.08 -18.39
C GLY A 115 0.88 18.43 -18.64
N ARG A 116 1.78 18.88 -17.82
CA ARG A 116 2.34 20.20 -17.97
C ARG A 116 3.71 20.19 -18.59
N SER A 117 4.26 19.05 -18.79
CA SER A 117 5.64 18.95 -19.19
C SER A 117 5.86 19.11 -20.68
N SER A 118 4.81 19.17 -21.43
CA SER A 118 4.95 19.28 -22.86
C SER A 118 5.57 20.59 -23.27
#